data_5c435152b73bb55fdcebaac158044ac8
#
_entry.id   5c435152b73bb55fdcebaac158044ac8
#
_cell.length_a   1.000
_cell.length_b   1.000
_cell.length_c   1.000
_cell.angle_alpha   90.00
_cell.angle_beta   90.00
_cell.angle_gamma   90.00
#
_symmetry.space_group_name_H-M   'P 1'
#
loop_
_entity.id
_entity.type
_entity.pdbx_description
1 polymer ?
#
loop_
_entity_poly.entity_id
_entity_poly.type
_entity_poly.pdbx_seq_one_letter_code
_entity_poly.pdbx_strand_id
1 'polypeptide(L)'
;MPCNPNVGGSSKGHLVRELDALGGEMGKNIDKTFIQSKMLNVSKGPAVHSLRAQADKAEYSRAMRKVLENQENLLIKQAEVCELLWEEIEDHKKKITGLKTFTGAIYECKAVVLCTGTYL
;
A
#
# COMPACT_ATOMS: atom_id res chain seq x y z
N MET A 1 8.68 -3.42 -1.31
CA MET A 1 8.94 -4.18 -0.06
C MET A 1 10.31 -3.77 0.51
N PRO A 2 10.36 -2.78 1.39
CA PRO A 2 11.64 -2.29 1.94
C PRO A 2 12.28 -3.25 2.95
N CYS A 3 11.47 -3.98 3.69
CA CYS A 3 11.96 -4.96 4.66
C CYS A 3 12.08 -6.37 4.06
N ASN A 4 11.57 -7.37 4.77
CA ASN A 4 11.53 -8.74 4.26
C ASN A 4 10.48 -8.89 3.16
N PRO A 5 10.73 -9.69 2.12
CA PRO A 5 9.79 -9.90 1.03
C PRO A 5 8.69 -10.89 1.44
N ASN A 6 7.94 -10.55 2.48
CA ASN A 6 6.85 -11.39 3.01
C ASN A 6 5.54 -10.61 3.02
N VAL A 7 4.45 -11.31 2.68
CA VAL A 7 3.07 -10.84 2.82
C VAL A 7 2.37 -11.74 3.82
N GLY A 8 1.58 -11.15 4.72
CA GLY A 8 0.87 -11.87 5.76
C GLY A 8 1.68 -12.08 7.04
N GLY A 9 1.41 -13.18 7.73
CA GLY A 9 1.93 -13.45 9.06
C GLY A 9 0.93 -13.12 10.16
N SER A 10 1.32 -13.28 11.43
CA SER A 10 0.45 -13.03 12.57
C SER A 10 -0.16 -11.62 12.53
N SER A 11 -1.46 -11.52 12.69
CA SER A 11 -2.30 -10.31 12.56
C SER A 11 -2.35 -9.71 11.14
N LYS A 12 -1.26 -9.74 10.39
CA LYS A 12 -1.18 -9.15 9.04
C LYS A 12 -1.86 -10.01 7.98
N GLY A 13 -1.82 -11.34 8.09
CA GLY A 13 -2.49 -12.24 7.16
C GLY A 13 -4.01 -12.07 7.13
N HIS A 14 -4.60 -11.75 8.28
CA HIS A 14 -6.04 -11.45 8.37
C HIS A 14 -6.39 -10.16 7.63
N LEU A 15 -5.60 -9.10 7.82
CA LEU A 15 -5.79 -7.82 7.10
C LEU A 15 -5.63 -7.96 5.59
N VAL A 16 -4.71 -8.81 5.12
CA VAL A 16 -4.55 -9.09 3.68
C VAL A 16 -5.80 -9.75 3.11
N ARG A 17 -6.41 -10.69 3.85
CA ARG A 17 -7.66 -11.33 3.45
C ARG A 17 -8.85 -10.37 3.41
N GLU A 18 -8.95 -9.48 4.39
CA GLU A 18 -9.97 -8.43 4.40
C GLU A 18 -9.79 -7.48 3.22
N LEU A 19 -8.55 -7.07 2.94
CA LEU A 19 -8.22 -6.27 1.79
C LEU A 19 -8.57 -6.96 0.46
N ASP A 20 -8.27 -8.25 0.35
CA ASP A 20 -8.60 -9.06 -0.82
C ASP A 20 -10.11 -9.16 -1.04
N ALA A 21 -10.89 -9.37 0.03
CA ALA A 21 -12.35 -9.37 -0.01
C ALA A 21 -12.94 -8.04 -0.50
N LEU A 22 -12.26 -6.93 -0.28
CA LEU A 22 -12.60 -5.61 -0.80
C LEU A 22 -12.09 -5.34 -2.23
N GLY A 23 -11.49 -6.34 -2.87
CA GLY A 23 -10.96 -6.22 -4.23
C GLY A 23 -9.52 -5.71 -4.32
N GLY A 24 -8.78 -5.68 -3.21
CA GLY A 24 -7.39 -5.23 -3.18
C GLY A 24 -6.43 -6.13 -3.95
N GLU A 25 -5.35 -5.58 -4.43
CA GLU A 25 -4.39 -6.29 -5.32
C GLU A 25 -3.27 -7.03 -4.57
N MET A 26 -3.10 -6.81 -3.26
CA MET A 26 -1.98 -7.40 -2.52
C MET A 26 -2.04 -8.92 -2.49
N GLY A 27 -3.22 -9.51 -2.24
CA GLY A 27 -3.45 -10.96 -2.24
C GLY A 27 -3.20 -11.55 -3.63
N LYS A 28 -3.82 -10.99 -4.65
CA LYS A 28 -3.66 -11.43 -6.04
C LYS A 28 -2.21 -11.34 -6.53
N ASN A 29 -1.49 -10.31 -6.13
CA ASN A 29 -0.11 -10.11 -6.54
C ASN A 29 0.83 -11.09 -5.84
N ILE A 30 0.63 -11.36 -4.55
CA ILE A 30 1.45 -12.36 -3.85
C ILE A 30 1.22 -13.76 -4.38
N ASP A 31 -0.01 -14.12 -4.76
CA ASP A 31 -0.32 -15.42 -5.34
C ASP A 31 0.39 -15.69 -6.68
N LYS A 32 0.73 -14.63 -7.41
CA LYS A 32 1.51 -14.72 -8.66
C LYS A 32 3.01 -14.79 -8.44
N THR A 33 3.51 -14.30 -7.31
CA THR A 33 4.93 -14.01 -7.11
C THR A 33 5.53 -14.65 -5.87
N PHE A 34 4.77 -15.51 -5.17
CA PHE A 34 5.29 -16.20 -3.98
C PHE A 34 6.30 -17.29 -4.36
N ILE A 35 7.33 -17.41 -3.53
CA ILE A 35 8.32 -18.49 -3.59
C ILE A 35 7.93 -19.61 -2.63
N GLN A 36 7.42 -19.23 -1.47
CA GLN A 36 7.02 -20.14 -0.40
C GLN A 36 5.84 -19.57 0.36
N SER A 37 4.87 -20.42 0.69
CA SER A 37 3.81 -20.10 1.63
C SER A 37 3.84 -21.04 2.82
N LYS A 38 3.59 -20.52 4.02
CA LYS A 38 3.59 -21.30 5.25
C LYS A 38 2.50 -20.81 6.22
N MET A 39 1.76 -21.76 6.78
CA MET A 39 0.86 -21.48 7.88
C MET A 39 1.67 -21.36 9.18
N LEU A 40 1.51 -20.24 9.86
CA LEU A 40 2.12 -19.97 11.16
C LEU A 40 1.17 -20.34 12.30
N ASN A 41 1.72 -20.58 13.48
CA ASN A 41 1.00 -20.83 14.73
C ASN A 41 0.07 -22.06 14.70
N VAL A 42 0.39 -23.06 13.90
CA VAL A 42 -0.43 -24.27 13.74
C VAL A 42 -0.64 -25.01 15.08
N SER A 43 0.36 -24.94 15.98
CA SER A 43 0.29 -25.54 17.32
C SER A 43 -0.54 -24.73 18.34
N LYS A 44 -0.95 -23.51 18.01
CA LYS A 44 -1.59 -22.57 18.95
C LYS A 44 -3.11 -22.46 18.81
N GLY A 45 -3.69 -23.26 17.95
CA GLY A 45 -5.13 -23.28 17.68
C GLY A 45 -5.57 -22.41 16.51
N PRO A 46 -6.79 -22.67 15.98
CA PRO A 46 -7.25 -22.08 14.71
C PRO A 46 -7.37 -20.56 14.70
N ALA A 47 -7.70 -19.96 15.84
CA ALA A 47 -7.91 -18.52 15.94
C ALA A 47 -6.66 -17.68 15.62
N VAL A 48 -5.47 -18.27 15.77
CA VAL A 48 -4.18 -17.59 15.52
C VAL A 48 -3.44 -18.16 14.31
N HIS A 49 -4.05 -19.08 13.58
CA HIS A 49 -3.50 -19.55 12.31
C HIS A 49 -3.37 -18.38 11.34
N SER A 50 -2.20 -18.19 10.79
CA SER A 50 -1.92 -17.07 9.92
C SER A 50 -1.02 -17.48 8.77
N LEU A 51 -1.49 -17.26 7.56
CA LEU A 51 -0.70 -17.52 6.36
C LEU A 51 0.37 -16.43 6.19
N ARG A 52 1.58 -16.85 5.90
CA ARG A 52 2.68 -15.98 5.48
C ARG A 52 3.25 -16.50 4.16
N ALA A 53 3.29 -15.66 3.16
CA ALA A 53 3.90 -15.94 1.87
C ALA A 53 5.20 -15.13 1.72
N GLN A 54 6.27 -15.79 1.33
CA GLN A 54 7.51 -15.16 0.93
C GLN A 54 7.47 -14.91 -0.57
N ALA A 55 7.72 -13.67 -0.99
CA ALA A 55 7.70 -13.27 -2.38
C ALA A 55 9.10 -13.26 -3.01
N ASP A 56 9.17 -13.47 -4.31
CA ASP A 56 10.23 -12.87 -5.10
C ASP A 56 10.06 -11.35 -5.08
N LYS A 57 10.99 -10.65 -4.45
CA LYS A 57 10.90 -9.20 -4.21
C LYS A 57 10.85 -8.40 -5.52
N ALA A 58 11.67 -8.78 -6.49
CA ALA A 58 11.75 -8.09 -7.77
C ALA A 58 10.50 -8.35 -8.61
N GLU A 59 10.05 -9.59 -8.66
CA GLU A 59 8.86 -9.99 -9.39
C GLU A 59 7.60 -9.38 -8.80
N TYR A 60 7.45 -9.39 -7.46
CA TYR A 60 6.34 -8.74 -6.78
C TYR A 60 6.25 -7.24 -7.12
N SER A 61 7.38 -6.55 -7.08
CA SER A 61 7.44 -5.12 -7.40
C SER A 61 7.07 -4.85 -8.86
N ARG A 62 7.61 -5.66 -9.78
CA ARG A 62 7.33 -5.55 -11.22
C ARG A 62 5.87 -5.84 -11.55
N ALA A 63 5.31 -6.89 -10.99
CA ALA A 63 3.92 -7.27 -11.20
C ALA A 63 2.95 -6.23 -10.63
N MET A 64 3.19 -5.71 -9.44
CA MET A 64 2.37 -4.65 -8.85
C MET A 64 2.43 -3.36 -9.68
N ARG A 65 3.63 -2.97 -10.11
CA ARG A 65 3.80 -1.80 -10.97
C ARG A 65 3.01 -1.94 -12.27
N LYS A 66 3.05 -3.11 -12.90
CA LYS A 66 2.28 -3.37 -14.13
C LYS A 66 0.78 -3.24 -13.91
N VAL A 67 0.26 -3.71 -12.78
CA VAL A 67 -1.17 -3.55 -12.41
C VAL A 67 -1.52 -2.07 -12.31
N LEU A 68 -0.71 -1.29 -11.58
CA LEU A 68 -0.95 0.12 -11.37
C LEU A 68 -0.83 0.95 -12.66
N GLU A 69 0.16 0.65 -13.52
CA GLU A 69 0.35 1.33 -14.79
C GLU A 69 -0.79 1.08 -15.80
N ASN A 70 -1.49 -0.04 -15.66
CA ASN A 70 -2.65 -0.37 -16.51
C ASN A 70 -3.99 0.07 -15.90
N GLN A 71 -3.98 0.66 -14.71
CA GLN A 71 -5.22 1.12 -14.07
C GLN A 71 -5.71 2.42 -14.71
N GLU A 72 -6.93 2.40 -15.19
CA GLU A 72 -7.58 3.61 -15.73
C GLU A 72 -7.67 4.71 -14.66
N ASN A 73 -7.51 5.96 -15.11
CA ASN A 73 -7.57 7.16 -14.28
C ASN A 73 -6.54 7.19 -13.13
N LEU A 74 -5.45 6.43 -13.23
CA LEU A 74 -4.35 6.42 -12.29
C LEU A 74 -3.07 6.94 -12.97
N LEU A 75 -2.47 7.99 -12.40
CA LEU A 75 -1.18 8.51 -12.83
C LEU A 75 -0.15 8.27 -11.72
N ILE A 76 0.94 7.59 -12.06
CA ILE A 76 2.07 7.39 -11.16
C ILE A 76 3.12 8.46 -11.45
N LYS A 77 3.50 9.23 -10.43
CA LYS A 77 4.54 10.24 -10.50
C LYS A 77 5.62 9.94 -9.47
N GLN A 78 6.86 9.95 -9.93
CA GLN A 78 8.01 9.90 -9.03
C GLN A 78 8.37 11.31 -8.63
N ALA A 79 8.02 11.69 -7.40
CA ALA A 79 8.31 13.00 -6.85
C ALA A 79 8.38 12.94 -5.33
N GLU A 80 9.19 13.79 -4.73
CA GLU A 80 9.23 14.01 -3.30
C GLU A 80 8.23 15.10 -2.95
N VAL A 81 7.25 14.78 -2.11
CA VAL A 81 6.26 15.74 -1.61
C VAL A 81 6.81 16.40 -0.35
N CYS A 82 6.83 17.72 -0.32
CA CYS A 82 7.36 18.49 0.81
C CYS A 82 6.29 19.29 1.56
N GLU A 83 5.13 19.54 0.95
CA GLU A 83 4.12 20.39 1.57
C GLU A 83 2.73 19.97 1.15
N LEU A 84 1.77 20.02 2.10
CA LEU A 84 0.34 19.91 1.84
C LEU A 84 -0.26 21.31 1.80
N LEU A 85 -1.02 21.61 0.76
CA LEU A 85 -1.67 22.90 0.57
C LEU A 85 -3.11 22.82 1.05
N TRP A 86 -3.53 23.82 1.82
CA TRP A 86 -4.90 23.93 2.32
C TRP A 86 -5.37 25.37 2.36
N GLU A 87 -6.66 25.57 2.37
CA GLU A 87 -7.34 26.82 2.66
C GLU A 87 -8.11 26.71 3.97
N GLU A 88 -8.23 27.81 4.70
CA GLU A 88 -9.08 27.88 5.88
C GLU A 88 -10.51 28.18 5.44
N ILE A 89 -11.45 27.38 5.93
CA ILE A 89 -12.88 27.53 5.70
C ILE A 89 -13.57 27.91 7.02
N GLU A 90 -14.88 28.14 6.99
CA GLU A 90 -15.68 28.48 8.17
C GLU A 90 -15.43 27.50 9.34
N ASP A 91 -15.53 27.97 10.57
CA ASP A 91 -15.30 27.22 11.81
C ASP A 91 -13.84 26.73 12.02
N HIS A 92 -12.83 27.46 11.54
CA HIS A 92 -11.41 27.07 11.65
C HIS A 92 -11.08 25.68 11.06
N LYS A 93 -11.92 25.17 10.19
CA LYS A 93 -11.65 23.93 9.48
C LYS A 93 -10.71 24.18 8.33
N LYS A 94 -9.86 23.19 8.05
CA LYS A 94 -8.91 23.21 6.93
C LYS A 94 -9.41 22.30 5.82
N LYS A 95 -9.37 22.79 4.59
CA LYS A 95 -9.70 22.02 3.40
C LYS A 95 -8.45 21.87 2.56
N ILE A 96 -8.09 20.64 2.24
CA ILE A 96 -6.98 20.35 1.32
C ILE A 96 -7.30 20.90 -0.06
N THR A 97 -6.34 21.60 -0.65
CA THR A 97 -6.41 22.12 -2.02
C THR A 97 -5.37 21.47 -2.93
N GLY A 98 -4.30 20.92 -2.37
CA GLY A 98 -3.26 20.30 -3.17
C GLY A 98 -2.06 19.85 -2.37
N LEU A 99 -1.01 19.54 -3.09
CA LEU A 99 0.32 19.26 -2.57
C LEU A 99 1.40 19.90 -3.44
N LYS A 100 2.56 20.13 -2.84
CA LYS A 100 3.73 20.70 -3.51
C LYS A 100 4.90 19.73 -3.39
N THR A 101 5.62 19.58 -4.50
CA THR A 101 6.83 18.76 -4.55
C THR A 101 8.08 19.58 -4.29
N PHE A 102 9.17 18.90 -3.96
CA PHE A 102 10.49 19.52 -3.78
C PHE A 102 10.95 20.32 -5.01
N THR A 103 10.61 19.87 -6.21
CA THR A 103 10.91 20.57 -7.46
C THR A 103 10.01 21.77 -7.74
N GLY A 104 9.07 22.09 -6.85
CA GLY A 104 8.16 23.22 -6.97
C GLY A 104 6.87 22.94 -7.77
N ALA A 105 6.69 21.74 -8.29
CA ALA A 105 5.42 21.38 -8.96
C ALA A 105 4.27 21.31 -7.95
N ILE A 106 3.12 21.84 -8.33
CA ILE A 106 1.89 21.83 -7.54
C ILE A 106 0.89 20.90 -8.20
N TYR A 107 0.30 20.02 -7.41
CA TYR A 107 -0.81 19.15 -7.84
C TYR A 107 -2.05 19.50 -7.04
N GLU A 108 -3.06 19.99 -7.73
CA GLU A 108 -4.37 20.27 -7.13
C GLU A 108 -5.12 18.98 -6.89
N CYS A 109 -5.75 18.84 -5.73
CA CYS A 109 -6.54 17.67 -5.38
C CYS A 109 -7.61 17.99 -4.34
N LYS A 110 -8.64 17.17 -4.30
CA LYS A 110 -9.74 17.27 -3.31
C LYS A 110 -9.45 16.51 -2.02
N ALA A 111 -8.56 15.55 -2.06
CA ALA A 111 -8.16 14.72 -0.92
C ALA A 111 -6.74 14.19 -1.10
N VAL A 112 -6.07 13.93 0.01
CA VAL A 112 -4.73 13.32 0.05
C VAL A 112 -4.78 12.11 0.99
N VAL A 113 -4.23 10.99 0.53
CA VAL A 113 -4.01 9.80 1.35
C VAL A 113 -2.52 9.62 1.55
N LEU A 114 -2.08 9.61 2.80
CA LEU A 114 -0.68 9.41 3.17
C LEU A 114 -0.41 7.92 3.42
N CYS A 115 0.48 7.33 2.62
CA CYS A 115 0.89 5.93 2.72
C CYS A 115 2.43 5.84 2.72
N THR A 116 3.08 6.58 3.59
CA THR A 116 4.53 6.81 3.60
C THR A 116 5.36 5.63 4.12
N GLY A 117 4.72 4.62 4.67
CA GLY A 117 5.42 3.47 5.25
C GLY A 117 6.14 3.82 6.54
N THR A 118 7.35 3.27 6.72
CA THR A 118 8.11 3.34 7.97
C THR A 118 9.36 4.24 7.91
N TYR A 119 9.60 4.89 6.79
CA TYR A 119 10.78 5.73 6.53
C TYR A 119 10.44 7.22 6.35
N LEU A 120 9.48 7.70 7.10
CA LEU A 120 9.15 9.12 7.12
C LEU A 120 9.94 9.82 8.21
#